data_4d967dd696390ff3dc056ad648c938ee
#
_entry.id   4d967dd696390ff3dc056ad648c938ee
#
_cell.length_a   1.000
_cell.length_b   1.000
_cell.length_c   1.000
_cell.angle_alpha   90.00
_cell.angle_beta   90.00
_cell.angle_gamma   90.00
#
_symmetry.space_group_name_H-M   'P 1'
#
loop_
_entity.id
_entity.type
_entity.pdbx_description
1 polymer ?
#
loop_
_entity_poly.entity_id
_entity_poly.type
_entity_poly.pdbx_seq_one_letter_code
_entity_poly.pdbx_strand_id
1 'polypeptide(L)'
;DLISILYEVKNTFGEQHTYVFKSKKDQNLIQHVCKKKFHVSPFIEMNCVYFFRLLKPGNKISVIIDQNDKEGKILYASQDGVKSELNNNTLIKTYLKHPLMTFKIILAIHFEAFKLWTKGIKYIRRKIKIKNNITIEN
;
A
#
# COMPACT_ATOMS: atom_id res chain seq x y z
N ASP A 1 22.79 5.61 6.02
CA ASP A 1 21.86 6.72 5.71
C ASP A 1 20.76 6.24 4.76
N LEU A 2 19.52 6.68 4.97
CA LEU A 2 18.40 6.40 4.09
C LEU A 2 18.51 7.32 2.86
N ILE A 3 18.68 6.74 1.67
CA ILE A 3 18.91 7.50 0.42
C ILE A 3 17.61 7.69 -0.35
N SER A 4 16.78 6.65 -0.43
CA SER A 4 15.52 6.67 -1.16
C SER A 4 14.51 5.71 -0.55
N ILE A 5 13.23 5.93 -0.85
CA ILE A 5 12.14 5.07 -0.47
C ILE A 5 11.37 4.66 -1.72
N LEU A 6 11.12 3.38 -1.84
CA LEU A 6 10.39 2.78 -2.94
C LEU A 6 9.05 2.25 -2.41
N TYR A 7 7.95 2.76 -2.97
CA TYR A 7 6.62 2.23 -2.71
C TYR A 7 6.21 1.34 -3.88
N GLU A 8 6.30 0.04 -3.68
CA GLU A 8 5.91 -0.95 -4.66
C GLU A 8 4.44 -1.30 -4.50
N VAL A 9 3.65 -1.08 -5.54
CA VAL A 9 2.21 -1.35 -5.57
C VAL A 9 1.92 -2.42 -6.59
N LYS A 10 1.19 -3.45 -6.18
CA LYS A 10 0.74 -4.55 -7.05
C LYS A 10 -0.78 -4.55 -7.15
N ASN A 11 -1.29 -4.95 -8.30
CA ASN A 11 -2.71 -5.22 -8.48
C ASN A 11 -2.99 -6.74 -8.58
N THR A 12 -4.27 -7.10 -8.60
CA THR A 12 -4.71 -8.50 -8.74
C THR A 12 -4.50 -9.08 -10.14
N PHE A 13 -4.11 -8.24 -11.12
CA PHE A 13 -3.84 -8.66 -12.51
C PHE A 13 -2.37 -9.06 -12.74
N GLY A 14 -1.55 -9.13 -11.68
CA GLY A 14 -0.13 -9.47 -11.76
C GLY A 14 0.77 -8.32 -12.23
N GLU A 15 0.27 -7.09 -12.24
CA GLU A 15 1.05 -5.92 -12.60
C GLU A 15 1.58 -5.21 -11.37
N GLN A 16 2.67 -4.47 -11.56
CA GLN A 16 3.40 -3.76 -10.52
C GLN A 16 3.79 -2.37 -11.00
N HIS A 17 3.75 -1.41 -10.08
CA HIS A 17 4.25 -0.07 -10.27
C HIS A 17 5.01 0.41 -9.03
N THR A 18 6.13 1.09 -9.22
CA THR A 18 6.99 1.58 -8.13
C THR A 18 7.07 3.10 -8.16
N TYR A 19 6.69 3.72 -7.05
CA TYR A 19 6.94 5.15 -6.82
C TYR A 19 8.25 5.29 -6.05
N VAL A 20 9.18 6.08 -6.57
CA VAL A 20 10.51 6.29 -5.98
C VAL A 20 10.62 7.74 -5.49
N PHE A 21 10.95 7.90 -4.22
CA PHE A 21 11.19 9.20 -3.59
C PHE A 21 12.58 9.29 -3.03
N LYS A 22 13.23 10.43 -3.20
CA LYS A 22 14.49 10.73 -2.50
C LYS A 22 14.22 10.96 -1.02
N SER A 23 15.03 10.36 -0.15
CA SER A 23 14.97 10.63 1.27
C SER A 23 15.64 11.97 1.59
N LYS A 24 15.01 12.78 2.44
CA LYS A 24 15.64 13.95 3.05
C LYS A 24 16.39 13.50 4.29
N LYS A 25 17.59 14.05 4.52
CA LYS A 25 18.40 13.72 5.69
C LYS A 25 17.66 14.08 6.99
N ASP A 26 17.84 13.26 8.02
CA ASP A 26 17.44 13.50 9.42
C ASP A 26 15.94 13.72 9.71
N GLN A 27 15.06 13.13 8.93
CA GLN A 27 13.63 13.13 9.25
C GLN A 27 13.22 11.82 9.95
N ASN A 28 12.64 11.93 11.16
CA ASN A 28 12.03 10.79 11.83
C ASN A 28 10.67 10.44 11.24
N LEU A 29 9.90 11.46 10.84
CA LEU A 29 8.64 11.30 10.12
C LEU A 29 8.84 11.68 8.64
N ILE A 30 8.67 10.72 7.77
CA ILE A 30 8.84 10.88 6.34
C ILE A 30 7.45 11.02 5.73
N GLN A 31 7.25 12.05 4.92
CA GLN A 31 5.98 12.33 4.26
C GLN A 31 6.21 12.52 2.76
N HIS A 32 5.44 11.78 1.97
CA HIS A 32 5.48 11.88 0.52
C HIS A 32 4.06 12.00 -0.04
N VAL A 33 3.94 12.73 -1.14
CA VAL A 33 2.67 12.94 -1.85
C VAL A 33 2.89 12.71 -3.32
N CYS A 34 2.05 11.91 -3.98
CA CYS A 34 2.08 11.74 -5.42
C CYS A 34 0.70 11.48 -6.01
N LYS A 35 0.56 11.79 -7.30
CA LYS A 35 -0.63 11.42 -8.07
C LYS A 35 -0.66 9.91 -8.33
N LYS A 36 -1.83 9.33 -8.23
CA LYS A 36 -2.04 7.91 -8.60
C LYS A 36 -1.79 7.74 -10.10
N LYS A 37 -0.83 6.87 -10.44
CA LYS A 37 -0.49 6.53 -11.83
C LYS A 37 -0.75 5.06 -12.17
N PHE A 38 -1.20 4.28 -11.18
CA PHE A 38 -1.38 2.84 -11.32
C PHE A 38 -2.79 2.41 -10.91
N HIS A 39 -3.41 1.56 -11.75
CA HIS A 39 -4.73 1.00 -11.48
C HIS A 39 -4.62 -0.20 -10.54
N VAL A 40 -5.02 -0.01 -9.29
CA VAL A 40 -4.94 -1.03 -8.23
C VAL A 40 -6.28 -1.72 -8.04
N SER A 41 -7.37 -0.95 -7.98
CA SER A 41 -8.70 -1.45 -7.68
C SER A 41 -9.69 -1.03 -8.76
N PRO A 42 -10.61 -1.91 -9.17
CA PRO A 42 -11.65 -1.57 -10.13
C PRO A 42 -12.75 -0.66 -9.56
N PHE A 43 -12.69 -0.35 -8.26
CA PHE A 43 -13.69 0.49 -7.58
C PHE A 43 -13.17 1.89 -7.25
N ILE A 44 -11.91 2.20 -7.56
CA ILE A 44 -11.28 3.48 -7.25
C ILE A 44 -10.71 4.11 -8.51
N GLU A 45 -11.13 5.33 -8.80
CA GLU A 45 -10.70 6.08 -9.98
C GLU A 45 -9.20 6.40 -9.98
N MET A 46 -8.69 6.77 -11.17
CA MET A 46 -7.29 7.16 -11.34
C MET A 46 -7.01 8.58 -10.85
N ASN A 47 -8.02 9.45 -10.80
CA ASN A 47 -7.85 10.85 -10.40
C ASN A 47 -7.80 10.99 -8.88
N CYS A 48 -6.76 10.44 -8.29
CA CYS A 48 -6.51 10.41 -6.86
C CYS A 48 -5.08 10.80 -6.53
N VAL A 49 -4.86 11.18 -5.28
CA VAL A 49 -3.55 11.51 -4.71
C VAL A 49 -3.28 10.58 -3.52
N TYR A 50 -2.07 10.05 -3.47
CA TYR A 50 -1.57 9.29 -2.33
C TYR A 50 -0.79 10.19 -1.39
N PHE A 51 -1.01 10.00 -0.09
CA PHE A 51 -0.24 10.58 1.00
C PHE A 51 0.39 9.44 1.78
N PHE A 52 1.70 9.33 1.73
CA PHE A 52 2.48 8.35 2.48
C PHE A 52 3.07 9.01 3.71
N ARG A 53 2.92 8.37 4.86
CA ARG A 53 3.55 8.79 6.11
C ARG A 53 4.24 7.58 6.73
N LEU A 54 5.54 7.68 6.96
CA LEU A 54 6.36 6.62 7.51
C LEU A 54 7.18 7.12 8.69
N LEU A 55 7.26 6.32 9.73
CA LEU A 55 8.34 6.48 10.71
C LEU A 55 9.62 5.83 10.16
N LYS A 56 10.77 6.53 10.34
CA LYS A 56 12.07 5.97 9.99
C LYS A 56 12.23 4.60 10.65
N PRO A 57 12.55 3.53 9.91
CA PRO A 57 12.67 2.19 10.45
C PRO A 57 13.70 2.11 11.59
N GLY A 58 13.29 1.53 12.71
CA GLY A 58 14.09 1.33 13.90
C GLY A 58 13.57 0.14 14.71
N ASN A 59 13.35 0.29 16.02
CA ASN A 59 12.69 -0.71 16.84
C ASN A 59 11.18 -0.82 16.53
N LYS A 60 10.61 0.21 15.92
CA LYS A 60 9.23 0.25 15.46
C LYS A 60 9.20 0.66 14.00
N ILE A 61 8.24 0.15 13.27
CA ILE A 61 7.88 0.59 11.92
C ILE A 61 6.42 1.01 11.93
N SER A 62 6.11 2.13 11.29
CA SER A 62 4.74 2.56 11.05
C SER A 62 4.66 3.12 9.64
N VAL A 63 3.73 2.61 8.87
CA VAL A 63 3.45 3.05 7.50
C VAL A 63 1.98 3.37 7.41
N ILE A 64 1.66 4.58 7.00
CA ILE A 64 0.29 5.04 6.78
C ILE A 64 0.16 5.52 5.36
N ILE A 65 -0.89 5.09 4.69
CA ILE A 65 -1.24 5.47 3.33
C ILE A 65 -2.66 6.01 3.32
N ASP A 66 -2.81 7.28 2.98
CA ASP A 66 -4.10 7.87 2.66
C ASP A 66 -4.24 8.00 1.15
N GLN A 67 -5.43 7.76 0.62
CA GLN A 67 -5.76 8.06 -0.76
C GLN A 67 -6.96 8.99 -0.79
N ASN A 68 -6.81 10.13 -1.46
CA ASN A 68 -7.84 11.16 -1.57
C ASN A 68 -8.23 11.33 -3.05
N ASP A 69 -9.49 11.60 -3.28
CA ASP A 69 -10.03 12.12 -4.53
C ASP A 69 -10.47 13.58 -4.37
N LYS A 70 -11.34 14.06 -5.25
CA LYS A 70 -11.88 15.43 -5.21
C LYS A 70 -12.81 15.68 -4.04
N GLU A 71 -13.46 14.64 -3.53
CA GLU A 71 -14.47 14.73 -2.46
C GLU A 71 -13.83 14.50 -1.08
N GLY A 72 -12.58 14.02 -1.03
CA GLY A 72 -11.85 13.84 0.21
C GLY A 72 -11.15 12.48 0.31
N LYS A 73 -11.01 12.00 1.54
CA LYS A 73 -10.34 10.73 1.82
C LYS A 73 -11.25 9.53 1.51
N ILE A 74 -10.80 8.69 0.57
CA ILE A 74 -11.52 7.49 0.13
C ILE A 74 -10.88 6.19 0.65
N LEU A 75 -9.59 6.23 1.03
CA LEU A 75 -8.91 5.06 1.58
C LEU A 75 -7.93 5.49 2.67
N TYR A 76 -7.92 4.72 3.73
CA TYR A 76 -6.91 4.76 4.79
C TYR A 76 -6.37 3.35 5.00
N ALA A 77 -5.07 3.20 4.96
CA ALA A 77 -4.40 1.95 5.31
C ALA A 77 -3.23 2.23 6.25
N SER A 78 -3.05 1.38 7.26
CA SER A 78 -1.91 1.48 8.16
C SER A 78 -1.32 0.11 8.43
N GLN A 79 -0.01 0.09 8.61
CA GLN A 79 0.74 -1.09 9.04
C GLN A 79 1.75 -0.67 10.10
N ASP A 80 1.64 -1.28 11.27
CA ASP A 80 2.54 -1.06 12.39
C ASP A 80 3.22 -2.36 12.77
N GLY A 81 4.47 -2.27 13.21
CA GLY A 81 5.24 -3.43 13.64
C GLY A 81 6.29 -3.07 14.68
N VAL A 82 6.66 -4.07 15.47
CA VAL A 82 7.76 -3.99 16.44
C VAL A 82 8.82 -5.01 16.04
N LYS A 83 10.08 -4.57 16.04
CA LYS A 83 11.23 -5.43 15.75
C LYS A 83 11.28 -6.57 16.76
N SER A 84 11.46 -7.77 16.27
CA SER A 84 11.73 -8.96 17.08
C SER A 84 12.96 -9.68 16.55
N GLU A 85 13.58 -10.50 17.39
CA GLU A 85 14.69 -11.34 16.96
C GLU A 85 14.24 -12.37 15.93
N LEU A 86 15.05 -12.55 14.89
CA LEU A 86 14.82 -13.57 13.87
C LEU A 86 15.49 -14.89 14.31
N ASN A 87 14.70 -15.77 14.90
CA ASN A 87 15.11 -17.11 15.27
C ASN A 87 13.96 -18.10 15.02
N ASN A 88 14.25 -19.41 15.04
CA ASN A 88 13.26 -20.44 14.75
C ASN A 88 12.05 -20.40 15.69
N ASN A 89 12.26 -20.13 16.96
CA ASN A 89 11.19 -20.07 17.94
C ASN A 89 10.23 -18.90 17.67
N THR A 90 10.78 -17.73 17.34
CA THR A 90 9.99 -16.54 16.99
C THR A 90 9.22 -16.76 15.70
N LEU A 91 9.84 -17.38 14.69
CA LEU A 91 9.16 -17.72 13.43
C LEU A 91 8.00 -18.69 13.66
N ILE A 92 8.23 -19.78 14.38
CA ILE A 92 7.17 -20.78 14.69
C ILE A 92 6.03 -20.12 15.47
N LYS A 93 6.34 -19.35 16.52
CA LYS A 93 5.32 -18.62 17.30
C LYS A 93 4.51 -17.67 16.41
N THR A 94 5.16 -16.92 15.52
CA THR A 94 4.49 -15.99 14.61
C THR A 94 3.59 -16.73 13.61
N TYR A 95 4.08 -17.82 13.06
CA TYR A 95 3.29 -18.68 12.15
C TYR A 95 2.05 -19.24 12.83
N LEU A 96 2.18 -19.78 14.07
CA LEU A 96 1.06 -20.31 14.84
C LEU A 96 0.08 -19.23 15.31
N LYS A 97 0.58 -18.01 15.55
CA LYS A 97 -0.27 -16.86 15.90
C LYS A 97 -1.10 -16.34 14.72
N HIS A 98 -0.58 -16.50 13.51
CA HIS A 98 -1.22 -15.99 12.29
C HIS A 98 -1.45 -17.11 11.25
N PRO A 99 -2.16 -18.19 11.60
CA PRO A 99 -2.36 -19.31 10.70
C PRO A 99 -3.20 -18.87 9.50
N LEU A 100 -2.84 -19.36 8.32
CA LEU A 100 -3.57 -19.10 7.07
C LEU A 100 -3.79 -17.60 6.76
N MET A 101 -2.84 -16.74 7.17
CA MET A 101 -2.99 -15.29 7.03
C MET A 101 -3.24 -14.86 5.59
N THR A 102 -2.50 -15.41 4.63
CA THR A 102 -2.67 -15.12 3.20
C THR A 102 -4.09 -15.48 2.73
N PHE A 103 -4.62 -16.62 3.18
CA PHE A 103 -5.96 -17.06 2.81
C PHE A 103 -7.04 -16.14 3.38
N LYS A 104 -6.88 -15.72 4.64
CA LYS A 104 -7.78 -14.73 5.28
C LYS A 104 -7.77 -13.40 4.55
N ILE A 105 -6.60 -12.92 4.11
CA ILE A 105 -6.47 -11.67 3.35
C ILE A 105 -7.18 -11.79 1.99
N ILE A 106 -6.97 -12.88 1.27
CA ILE A 106 -7.63 -13.12 -0.04
C ILE A 106 -9.15 -13.14 0.13
N LEU A 107 -9.66 -13.87 1.11
CA LEU A 107 -11.10 -13.91 1.40
C LEU A 107 -11.65 -12.53 1.77
N ALA A 108 -10.93 -11.76 2.61
CA ALA A 108 -11.35 -10.42 2.98
C ALA A 108 -11.41 -9.48 1.77
N ILE A 109 -10.42 -9.54 0.86
CA ILE A 109 -10.42 -8.74 -0.37
C ILE A 109 -11.66 -9.05 -1.23
N HIS A 110 -11.98 -10.33 -1.43
CA HIS A 110 -13.15 -10.73 -2.22
C HIS A 110 -14.46 -10.35 -1.53
N PHE A 111 -14.53 -10.49 -0.21
CA PHE A 111 -15.70 -10.09 0.56
C PHE A 111 -15.96 -8.59 0.49
N GLU A 112 -14.94 -7.75 0.62
CA GLU A 112 -15.07 -6.30 0.47
C GLU A 112 -15.44 -5.92 -0.97
N ALA A 113 -14.86 -6.57 -1.97
CA ALA A 113 -15.25 -6.37 -3.37
C ALA A 113 -16.73 -6.72 -3.61
N PHE A 114 -17.21 -7.81 -3.05
CA PHE A 114 -18.62 -8.20 -3.10
C PHE A 114 -19.52 -7.16 -2.42
N LYS A 115 -19.15 -6.67 -1.24
CA LYS A 115 -19.89 -5.58 -0.55
C LYS A 115 -19.98 -4.31 -1.40
N LEU A 116 -18.89 -3.91 -2.04
CA LEU A 116 -18.88 -2.74 -2.92
C LEU A 116 -19.79 -2.94 -4.12
N TRP A 117 -19.77 -4.12 -4.70
CA TRP A 117 -20.66 -4.48 -5.81
C TRP A 117 -22.14 -4.47 -5.41
N THR A 118 -22.52 -5.03 -4.25
CA THR A 118 -23.90 -4.98 -3.75
C THR A 118 -24.39 -3.58 -3.43
N LYS A 119 -23.49 -2.66 -3.10
CA LYS A 119 -23.77 -1.23 -2.91
C LYS A 119 -23.91 -0.46 -4.22
N GLY A 120 -23.83 -1.13 -5.37
CA GLY A 120 -23.98 -0.51 -6.70
C GLY A 120 -22.80 0.36 -7.13
N ILE A 121 -21.63 0.22 -6.49
CA ILE A 121 -20.45 0.96 -6.91
C ILE A 121 -20.01 0.48 -8.29
N LYS A 122 -19.84 1.43 -9.21
CA LYS A 122 -19.51 1.14 -10.61
C LYS A 122 -18.15 0.48 -10.74
N TYR A 123 -18.10 -0.61 -11.48
CA TYR A 123 -16.86 -1.27 -11.88
C TYR A 123 -16.12 -0.43 -12.93
N ILE A 124 -14.92 0.00 -12.60
CA ILE A 124 -14.08 0.80 -13.49
C ILE A 124 -13.16 -0.14 -14.26
N ARG A 125 -13.43 -0.32 -15.55
CA ARG A 125 -12.57 -1.12 -16.43
C ARG A 125 -11.22 -0.44 -16.60
N ARG A 126 -10.16 -1.23 -16.50
CA ARG A 126 -8.82 -0.79 -16.83
C ARG A 126 -8.73 -0.36 -18.31
N LYS A 127 -8.39 0.88 -18.57
CA LYS A 127 -8.37 1.44 -19.94
C LYS A 127 -7.05 1.21 -20.67
N ILE A 128 -5.90 1.15 -19.99
CA ILE A 128 -4.57 1.13 -20.63
C ILE A 128 -3.59 0.30 -19.79
N LYS A 129 -2.76 -0.53 -20.46
CA LYS A 129 -1.53 -1.09 -19.84
C LYS A 129 -0.53 0.03 -19.60
N ILE A 130 0.04 0.07 -18.40
CA ILE A 130 1.06 1.07 -18.07
C ILE A 130 2.34 0.71 -18.82
N LYS A 131 2.87 1.67 -19.59
CA LYS A 131 4.15 1.49 -20.29
C LYS A 131 5.35 1.57 -19.34
N ASN A 132 5.28 2.40 -18.30
CA ASN A 132 6.36 2.62 -17.35
C ASN A 132 5.97 2.09 -15.97
N ASN A 133 6.74 1.13 -15.47
CA ASN A 133 6.52 0.53 -14.15
C ASN A 133 7.13 1.34 -13.00
N ILE A 134 7.77 2.48 -13.30
CA ILE A 134 8.46 3.30 -12.30
C ILE A 134 8.07 4.77 -12.50
N THR A 135 7.79 5.45 -11.41
CA THR A 135 7.66 6.91 -11.34
C THR A 135 8.65 7.43 -10.31
N ILE A 136 9.50 8.39 -10.73
CA ILE A 136 10.43 9.08 -9.84
C ILE A 136 9.79 10.42 -9.49
N GLU A 137 9.65 10.67 -8.20
CA GLU A 137 9.12 11.90 -7.63
C GLU A 137 10.27 12.64 -6.90
N ASN A 138 10.41 13.92 -7.15
CA ASN A 138 11.49 14.76 -6.58
C ASN A 138 11.03 15.47 -5.29
#